data_f2646607b01c2ee02085c086dc996972
#
_entry.id   f2646607b01c2ee02085c086dc996972
#
_cell.length_a   1.000
_cell.length_b   1.000
_cell.length_c   1.000
_cell.angle_alpha   90.00
_cell.angle_beta   90.00
_cell.angle_gamma   90.00
#
_symmetry.space_group_name_H-M   'P 1'
#
loop_
_entity.id
_entity.type
_entity.pdbx_description
1 polymer ?
#
loop_
_entity_poly.entity_id
_entity_poly.type
_entity_poly.pdbx_seq_one_letter_code
_entity_poly.pdbx_strand_id
1 'polypeptide(L)'
;MHAIINGRIVLNDKVLDGCALMFDEKIKGIVSRETLDAAWENEKCWQGKPLALTDACGAYVSPGFINMHIHGCAGADTMDAKADTLEIMSRFLVQTGVTSFLPTTMTCEMQEIHKALEHIREAATVITRRRGGKPEALLDEQVTAPEAETQKYVPARGVQEDSFTMQSGLPDDKLARGKNILPGAKVLGAYLEGPFINNAYKGAQKEEQIKTADFAFIKDFADVIKVVVLAPETLEQAGKVKDFIARCKAHNIIVSLGHSAADYGTALQAIEAGASHVTHLCNAMTGLHHRQPGLLGAALDTGVTCELIADNLHIHPAVQRMIYRTKGADGLALITDSMRACGLAEGVSELGGQTVYVKNGAARLADGTIAGSVVTLNRAMANFRENTGATVPEVVRMVTENQAQELGLFEKIGSLSPGSAADITLFDENFTILYTFVDGREVYKNPEFR
;
A
#
# COMPACT_ATOMS: atom_id res chain seq x y z
N MET A 1 -13.26 -3.76 24.94
CA MET A 1 -13.92 -2.74 24.13
C MET A 1 -13.05 -1.49 24.14
N HIS A 2 -12.95 -0.77 23.03
CA HIS A 2 -12.18 0.47 22.93
C HIS A 2 -13.06 1.57 22.29
N ALA A 3 -12.84 2.82 22.68
CA ALA A 3 -13.46 3.98 22.04
C ALA A 3 -12.42 5.05 21.73
N ILE A 4 -12.48 5.60 20.52
CA ILE A 4 -11.76 6.81 20.15
C ILE A 4 -12.73 7.98 20.29
N ILE A 5 -12.35 8.97 21.09
CA ILE A 5 -13.15 10.15 21.44
C ILE A 5 -12.47 11.44 20.98
N ASN A 6 -13.23 12.53 20.93
CA ASN A 6 -12.73 13.87 20.58
C ASN A 6 -12.02 13.93 19.21
N GLY A 7 -12.39 13.03 18.28
CA GLY A 7 -11.83 12.98 16.93
C GLY A 7 -12.86 13.39 15.88
N ARG A 8 -12.36 13.76 14.72
CA ARG A 8 -13.12 14.03 13.50
C ARG A 8 -13.17 12.75 12.67
N ILE A 9 -14.29 12.01 12.75
CA ILE A 9 -14.43 10.70 12.10
C ILE A 9 -14.66 10.90 10.61
N VAL A 10 -13.73 10.39 9.79
CA VAL A 10 -13.77 10.49 8.33
C VAL A 10 -14.59 9.34 7.76
N LEU A 11 -15.70 9.68 7.11
CA LEU A 11 -16.51 8.77 6.29
C LEU A 11 -16.27 9.04 4.81
N ASN A 12 -16.91 8.27 3.94
CA ASN A 12 -16.68 8.34 2.49
C ASN A 12 -16.93 9.73 1.88
N ASP A 13 -17.92 10.46 2.39
CA ASP A 13 -18.41 11.72 1.83
C ASP A 13 -18.34 12.90 2.81
N LYS A 14 -18.07 12.65 4.08
CA LYS A 14 -18.13 13.65 5.14
C LYS A 14 -17.24 13.34 6.33
N VAL A 15 -17.10 14.35 7.18
CA VAL A 15 -16.46 14.24 8.50
C VAL A 15 -17.54 14.41 9.57
N LEU A 16 -17.53 13.55 10.59
CA LEU A 16 -18.42 13.63 11.74
C LEU A 16 -17.65 14.14 12.95
N ASP A 17 -18.20 15.16 13.60
CA ASP A 17 -17.76 15.68 14.89
C ASP A 17 -18.71 15.24 16.02
N GLY A 18 -18.25 15.33 17.26
CA GLY A 18 -19.08 15.05 18.45
C GLY A 18 -19.49 13.58 18.57
N CYS A 19 -18.77 12.68 17.94
CA CYS A 19 -19.01 11.24 17.98
C CYS A 19 -17.80 10.49 18.52
N ALA A 20 -18.01 9.23 18.90
CA ALA A 20 -16.98 8.28 19.28
C ALA A 20 -17.02 7.05 18.39
N LEU A 21 -15.87 6.55 18.00
CA LEU A 21 -15.73 5.30 17.26
C LEU A 21 -15.53 4.14 18.24
N MET A 22 -16.45 3.17 18.22
CA MET A 22 -16.43 2.00 19.09
C MET A 22 -15.86 0.79 18.36
N PHE A 23 -14.92 0.06 18.99
CA PHE A 23 -14.32 -1.14 18.39
C PHE A 23 -13.76 -2.13 19.43
N ASP A 24 -13.54 -3.34 18.99
CA ASP A 24 -12.61 -4.34 19.55
C ASP A 24 -11.67 -4.79 18.39
N GLU A 25 -11.56 -6.06 18.04
CA GLU A 25 -10.88 -6.47 16.80
C GLU A 25 -11.63 -6.00 15.54
N LYS A 26 -12.89 -5.60 15.70
CA LYS A 26 -13.76 -5.11 14.64
C LYS A 26 -14.44 -3.82 15.04
N ILE A 27 -14.74 -3.00 14.06
CA ILE A 27 -15.60 -1.84 14.24
C ILE A 27 -16.97 -2.29 14.78
N LYS A 28 -17.45 -1.63 15.83
CA LYS A 28 -18.78 -1.85 16.40
C LYS A 28 -19.78 -0.80 15.98
N GLY A 29 -19.31 0.41 15.72
CA GLY A 29 -20.13 1.52 15.24
C GLY A 29 -19.62 2.86 15.73
N ILE A 30 -20.36 3.89 15.32
CA ILE A 30 -20.15 5.26 15.72
C ILE A 30 -21.33 5.65 16.60
N VAL A 31 -21.06 6.20 17.79
CA VAL A 31 -22.06 6.64 18.75
C VAL A 31 -21.89 8.12 19.06
N SER A 32 -22.98 8.80 19.47
CA SER A 32 -22.84 10.19 19.92
C SER A 32 -22.01 10.25 21.20
N ARG A 33 -21.32 11.36 21.42
CA ARG A 33 -20.54 11.58 22.63
C ARG A 33 -21.41 11.47 23.89
N GLU A 34 -22.63 12.01 23.84
CA GLU A 34 -23.60 11.96 24.97
C GLU A 34 -23.94 10.52 25.34
N THR A 35 -24.17 9.65 24.36
CA THR A 35 -24.47 8.23 24.59
C THR A 35 -23.29 7.51 25.27
N LEU A 36 -22.05 7.84 24.84
CA LEU A 36 -20.86 7.26 25.43
C LEU A 36 -20.64 7.75 26.88
N ASP A 37 -20.78 9.06 27.11
CA ASP A 37 -20.55 9.67 28.42
C ASP A 37 -21.56 9.12 29.48
N ALA A 38 -22.82 8.96 29.10
CA ALA A 38 -23.84 8.34 29.98
C ALA A 38 -23.48 6.89 30.38
N ALA A 39 -22.88 6.12 29.44
CA ALA A 39 -22.41 4.76 29.73
C ALA A 39 -21.13 4.75 30.58
N TRP A 40 -20.21 5.70 30.32
CA TRP A 40 -18.94 5.81 31.03
C TRP A 40 -19.06 6.27 32.47
N GLU A 41 -19.95 7.25 32.75
CA GLU A 41 -20.16 7.77 34.11
C GLU A 41 -20.73 6.72 35.03
N ASN A 42 -21.60 5.83 34.55
CA ASN A 42 -22.26 4.83 35.36
C ASN A 42 -21.36 3.64 35.72
N GLU A 43 -20.65 3.05 34.77
CA GLU A 43 -20.00 1.74 34.98
C GLU A 43 -18.58 1.64 34.44
N LYS A 44 -18.04 2.67 33.74
CA LYS A 44 -16.79 2.60 32.97
C LYS A 44 -16.73 1.40 32.01
N CYS A 45 -17.88 0.97 31.52
CA CYS A 45 -18.03 -0.13 30.60
C CYS A 45 -19.06 0.20 29.52
N TRP A 46 -18.98 -0.55 28.43
CA TRP A 46 -19.94 -0.51 27.36
C TRP A 46 -20.53 -1.89 27.15
N GLN A 47 -21.87 -1.99 27.28
CA GLN A 47 -22.58 -3.27 27.19
C GLN A 47 -21.95 -4.37 28.08
N GLY A 48 -21.59 -4.02 29.35
CA GLY A 48 -21.00 -4.95 30.30
C GLY A 48 -19.52 -5.32 30.05
N LYS A 49 -18.83 -4.67 29.11
CA LYS A 49 -17.40 -4.89 28.85
C LYS A 49 -16.59 -3.69 29.31
N PRO A 50 -15.41 -3.88 29.96
CA PRO A 50 -14.49 -2.78 30.27
C PRO A 50 -14.16 -1.98 29.03
N LEU A 51 -14.16 -0.63 29.15
CA LEU A 51 -13.94 0.29 28.05
C LEU A 51 -12.61 1.02 28.24
N ALA A 52 -11.73 0.94 27.24
CA ALA A 52 -10.54 1.76 27.12
C ALA A 52 -10.85 2.97 26.25
N LEU A 53 -10.25 4.12 26.54
CA LEU A 53 -10.44 5.36 25.78
C LEU A 53 -9.12 5.81 25.18
N THR A 54 -9.17 6.24 23.92
CA THR A 54 -8.11 7.03 23.26
C THR A 54 -8.68 8.39 22.91
N ASP A 55 -8.06 9.46 23.42
CA ASP A 55 -8.40 10.83 23.06
C ASP A 55 -7.67 11.21 21.75
N ALA A 56 -8.42 11.51 20.72
CA ALA A 56 -7.87 11.92 19.44
C ALA A 56 -7.49 13.42 19.41
N CYS A 57 -7.82 14.20 20.44
CA CYS A 57 -7.48 15.62 20.56
C CYS A 57 -7.79 16.46 19.32
N GLY A 58 -8.91 16.20 18.64
CA GLY A 58 -9.32 16.90 17.42
C GLY A 58 -8.72 16.37 16.13
N ALA A 59 -7.91 15.30 16.15
CA ALA A 59 -7.37 14.65 14.97
C ALA A 59 -8.45 13.99 14.12
N TYR A 60 -8.14 13.76 12.84
CA TYR A 60 -8.95 12.92 11.98
C TYR A 60 -8.82 11.46 12.40
N VAL A 61 -9.93 10.74 12.35
CA VAL A 61 -10.04 9.30 12.61
C VAL A 61 -10.57 8.65 11.35
N SER A 62 -9.74 7.88 10.67
CA SER A 62 -10.07 7.27 9.37
C SER A 62 -9.93 5.75 9.41
N PRO A 63 -10.45 5.05 8.40
CA PRO A 63 -9.98 3.69 8.12
C PRO A 63 -8.47 3.68 7.94
N GLY A 64 -7.82 2.58 8.31
CA GLY A 64 -6.39 2.38 8.09
C GLY A 64 -6.03 2.39 6.61
N PHE A 65 -4.92 3.01 6.25
CA PHE A 65 -4.49 3.16 4.86
C PHE A 65 -4.04 1.84 4.26
N ILE A 66 -4.26 1.68 2.96
CA ILE A 66 -3.83 0.55 2.16
C ILE A 66 -2.82 1.07 1.14
N ASN A 67 -1.63 0.48 1.09
CA ASN A 67 -0.63 0.77 0.06
C ASN A 67 -0.54 -0.41 -0.89
N MET A 68 -1.18 -0.33 -2.04
CA MET A 68 -1.25 -1.47 -2.96
C MET A 68 -0.05 -1.61 -3.89
N HIS A 69 0.89 -0.65 -3.90
CA HIS A 69 2.09 -0.71 -4.74
C HIS A 69 3.30 -0.18 -3.98
N ILE A 70 4.20 -1.09 -3.54
CA ILE A 70 5.40 -0.78 -2.77
C ILE A 70 6.48 -1.87 -2.94
N HIS A 71 7.67 -1.50 -3.43
CA HIS A 71 8.81 -2.41 -3.53
C HIS A 71 9.55 -2.58 -2.20
N GLY A 72 9.70 -1.49 -1.45
CA GLY A 72 10.44 -1.53 -0.20
C GLY A 72 10.34 -0.25 0.62
N CYS A 73 10.85 -0.32 1.85
CA CYS A 73 11.04 0.80 2.76
C CYS A 73 11.98 0.39 3.91
N ALA A 74 12.51 1.38 4.64
CA ALA A 74 13.32 1.19 5.84
C ALA A 74 14.52 0.21 5.64
N GLY A 75 15.11 0.20 4.43
CA GLY A 75 16.24 -0.66 4.09
C GLY A 75 15.87 -2.05 3.57
N ALA A 76 14.61 -2.47 3.67
CA ALA A 76 14.11 -3.74 3.17
C ALA A 76 13.46 -3.61 1.80
N ASP A 77 13.55 -4.66 0.98
CA ASP A 77 12.95 -4.74 -0.35
C ASP A 77 12.27 -6.09 -0.54
N THR A 78 11.12 -6.12 -1.15
CA THR A 78 10.33 -7.34 -1.42
C THR A 78 11.18 -8.44 -2.05
N MET A 79 12.11 -8.07 -2.96
CA MET A 79 12.98 -9.01 -3.65
C MET A 79 14.11 -9.58 -2.79
N ASP A 80 14.37 -9.03 -1.60
CA ASP A 80 15.35 -9.61 -0.66
C ASP A 80 14.91 -11.01 -0.21
N ALA A 81 13.61 -11.23 -0.06
CA ALA A 81 12.98 -12.48 0.37
C ALA A 81 13.68 -13.13 1.57
N LYS A 82 14.11 -12.29 2.54
CA LYS A 82 14.71 -12.69 3.82
C LYS A 82 13.63 -12.78 4.88
N ALA A 83 13.86 -13.56 5.92
CA ALA A 83 12.88 -13.84 6.97
C ALA A 83 12.30 -12.58 7.66
N ASP A 84 13.08 -11.50 7.77
CA ASP A 84 12.71 -10.24 8.41
C ASP A 84 12.25 -9.14 7.46
N THR A 85 12.37 -9.34 6.13
CA THR A 85 12.07 -8.31 5.12
C THR A 85 10.68 -7.71 5.29
N LEU A 86 9.65 -8.57 5.29
CA LEU A 86 8.26 -8.11 5.39
C LEU A 86 7.92 -7.60 6.80
N GLU A 87 8.62 -8.07 7.82
CA GLU A 87 8.46 -7.55 9.18
C GLU A 87 9.00 -6.12 9.30
N ILE A 88 10.18 -5.84 8.74
CA ILE A 88 10.76 -4.48 8.69
C ILE A 88 9.80 -3.52 7.98
N MET A 89 9.34 -3.91 6.78
CA MET A 89 8.37 -3.11 6.02
C MET A 89 7.07 -2.89 6.82
N SER A 90 6.51 -3.94 7.40
CA SER A 90 5.29 -3.92 8.19
C SER A 90 5.38 -2.96 9.38
N ARG A 91 6.50 -2.97 10.12
CA ARG A 91 6.77 -2.08 11.28
C ARG A 91 6.93 -0.62 10.87
N PHE A 92 7.60 -0.36 9.75
CA PHE A 92 7.75 1.00 9.24
C PHE A 92 6.42 1.57 8.74
N LEU A 93 5.65 0.80 7.99
CA LEU A 93 4.44 1.25 7.33
C LEU A 93 3.37 1.75 8.30
N VAL A 94 3.24 1.17 9.49
CA VAL A 94 2.26 1.66 10.48
C VAL A 94 2.59 3.06 11.00
N GLN A 95 3.86 3.49 10.95
CA GLN A 95 4.26 4.86 11.28
C GLN A 95 3.79 5.88 10.24
N THR A 96 3.44 5.42 9.05
CA THR A 96 2.89 6.20 7.95
C THR A 96 1.37 6.04 7.79
N GLY A 97 0.70 5.38 8.78
CA GLY A 97 -0.73 5.15 8.81
C GLY A 97 -1.21 3.96 7.97
N VAL A 98 -0.30 3.24 7.32
CA VAL A 98 -0.62 2.07 6.50
C VAL A 98 -0.87 0.88 7.40
N THR A 99 -2.06 0.27 7.28
CA THR A 99 -2.46 -0.93 8.03
C THR A 99 -2.44 -2.19 7.19
N SER A 100 -2.37 -2.03 5.86
CA SER A 100 -2.33 -3.14 4.91
C SER A 100 -1.57 -2.75 3.65
N PHE A 101 -0.86 -3.70 3.03
CA PHE A 101 -0.08 -3.43 1.82
C PHE A 101 0.07 -4.65 0.92
N LEU A 102 0.45 -4.41 -0.35
CA LEU A 102 0.88 -5.42 -1.30
C LEU A 102 2.38 -5.24 -1.57
N PRO A 103 3.26 -6.09 -1.03
CA PRO A 103 4.65 -6.15 -1.45
C PRO A 103 4.73 -6.37 -2.96
N THR A 104 5.52 -5.54 -3.64
CA THR A 104 5.62 -5.50 -5.11
C THR A 104 6.94 -6.10 -5.57
N THR A 105 6.87 -7.03 -6.54
CA THR A 105 8.06 -7.64 -7.14
C THR A 105 8.66 -6.74 -8.21
N MET A 106 9.89 -7.07 -8.63
CA MET A 106 10.60 -6.47 -9.76
C MET A 106 10.84 -7.49 -10.86
N THR A 107 11.10 -7.03 -12.10
CA THR A 107 11.58 -7.89 -13.18
C THR A 107 12.97 -8.43 -12.87
N CYS A 108 13.09 -9.72 -12.61
CA CYS A 108 14.34 -10.43 -12.40
C CYS A 108 14.24 -11.91 -12.79
N GLU A 109 15.24 -12.72 -12.41
CA GLU A 109 15.23 -14.16 -12.63
C GLU A 109 13.94 -14.79 -12.08
N MET A 110 13.36 -15.74 -12.84
CA MET A 110 12.11 -16.41 -12.46
C MET A 110 12.17 -17.00 -11.03
N GLN A 111 13.29 -17.60 -10.68
CA GLN A 111 13.49 -18.22 -9.36
C GLN A 111 13.44 -17.20 -8.23
N GLU A 112 13.97 -15.98 -8.45
CA GLU A 112 13.94 -14.89 -7.47
C GLU A 112 12.53 -14.35 -7.29
N ILE A 113 11.77 -14.18 -8.39
CA ILE A 113 10.36 -13.79 -8.33
C ILE A 113 9.56 -14.85 -7.55
N HIS A 114 9.75 -16.14 -7.87
CA HIS A 114 9.04 -17.22 -7.17
C HIS A 114 9.40 -17.26 -5.70
N LYS A 115 10.67 -17.05 -5.33
CA LYS A 115 11.11 -16.98 -3.93
C LYS A 115 10.44 -15.81 -3.20
N ALA A 116 10.35 -14.63 -3.82
CA ALA A 116 9.64 -13.49 -3.24
C ALA A 116 8.14 -13.78 -3.07
N LEU A 117 7.49 -14.39 -4.07
CA LEU A 117 6.08 -14.76 -4.00
C LEU A 117 5.81 -15.81 -2.91
N GLU A 118 6.70 -16.79 -2.72
CA GLU A 118 6.58 -17.78 -1.65
C GLU A 118 6.66 -17.10 -0.28
N HIS A 119 7.65 -16.20 -0.08
CA HIS A 119 7.78 -15.43 1.15
C HIS A 119 6.55 -14.57 1.45
N ILE A 120 5.98 -13.91 0.41
CA ILE A 120 4.73 -13.15 0.55
C ILE A 120 3.56 -14.08 0.89
N ARG A 121 3.46 -15.27 0.26
CA ARG A 121 2.43 -16.27 0.53
C ARG A 121 2.45 -16.71 1.99
N GLU A 122 3.62 -16.99 2.54
CA GLU A 122 3.78 -17.34 3.95
C GLU A 122 3.25 -16.25 4.87
N ALA A 123 3.61 -14.98 4.62
CA ALA A 123 3.14 -13.85 5.40
C ALA A 123 1.62 -13.61 5.25
N ALA A 124 1.07 -13.70 4.04
CA ALA A 124 -0.36 -13.47 3.74
C ALA A 124 -1.28 -14.58 4.29
N THR A 125 -0.84 -15.84 4.32
CA THR A 125 -1.65 -16.99 4.76
C THR A 125 -2.03 -16.88 6.23
N VAL A 126 -1.24 -16.21 7.05
CA VAL A 126 -1.54 -15.98 8.47
C VAL A 126 -2.80 -15.13 8.67
N ILE A 127 -3.07 -14.19 7.76
CA ILE A 127 -4.27 -13.32 7.83
C ILE A 127 -5.55 -14.11 7.52
N THR A 128 -5.50 -15.05 6.58
CA THR A 128 -6.67 -15.84 6.16
C THR A 128 -7.06 -16.93 7.18
N ARG A 129 -6.08 -17.56 7.83
CA ARG A 129 -6.32 -18.65 8.81
C ARG A 129 -6.99 -18.16 10.12
N ARG A 130 -6.78 -16.90 10.54
CA ARG A 130 -7.46 -16.34 11.72
C ARG A 130 -8.95 -16.09 11.54
N ARG A 131 -9.45 -16.07 10.31
CA ARG A 131 -10.85 -15.70 10.02
C ARG A 131 -11.83 -16.88 9.87
N GLY A 132 -11.40 -18.13 9.94
CA GLY A 132 -12.33 -19.23 9.60
C GLY A 132 -12.08 -20.62 10.15
N GLY A 133 -11.17 -20.89 11.07
CA GLY A 133 -11.00 -22.26 11.56
C GLY A 133 -10.15 -22.39 12.82
N LYS A 134 -10.51 -23.35 13.68
CA LYS A 134 -9.67 -23.79 14.81
C LYS A 134 -8.32 -24.28 14.24
N PRO A 135 -7.18 -23.99 14.88
CA PRO A 135 -5.88 -24.43 14.40
C PRO A 135 -5.69 -25.93 14.64
N GLU A 136 -5.42 -26.71 13.58
CA GLU A 136 -4.81 -28.03 13.71
C GLU A 136 -3.32 -27.87 14.03
N ALA A 137 -2.86 -28.65 15.00
CA ALA A 137 -1.49 -28.62 15.49
C ALA A 137 -0.53 -29.22 14.44
N LEU A 138 0.51 -28.47 14.09
CA LEU A 138 1.69 -28.99 13.40
C LEU A 138 2.89 -28.96 14.34
N LEU A 139 3.64 -30.04 14.31
CA LEU A 139 4.72 -30.44 15.22
C LEU A 139 5.95 -29.52 15.17
N ASP A 140 6.62 -29.41 16.32
CA ASP A 140 7.87 -28.68 16.55
C ASP A 140 9.03 -29.23 15.72
N GLU A 141 9.78 -28.34 15.05
CA GLU A 141 11.19 -28.53 14.77
C GLU A 141 11.96 -27.25 15.17
N GLN A 142 12.98 -27.45 16.03
CA GLN A 142 13.82 -26.40 16.56
C GLN A 142 14.85 -25.95 15.51
N VAL A 143 14.86 -24.65 15.18
CA VAL A 143 15.94 -24.01 14.43
C VAL A 143 16.56 -22.95 15.32
N THR A 144 17.85 -23.12 15.60
CA THR A 144 18.69 -22.15 16.33
C THR A 144 19.14 -21.03 15.40
N ALA A 145 18.95 -19.79 15.84
CA ALA A 145 19.35 -18.60 15.09
C ALA A 145 20.83 -18.28 15.27
N PRO A 146 21.54 -17.78 14.24
CA PRO A 146 22.85 -17.18 14.38
C PRO A 146 22.78 -15.72 14.83
N GLU A 147 23.75 -15.31 15.65
CA GLU A 147 23.88 -13.94 16.17
C GLU A 147 24.19 -12.93 15.05
N ALA A 148 23.47 -11.81 15.03
CA ALA A 148 23.65 -10.71 14.08
C ALA A 148 24.65 -9.69 14.63
N GLU A 149 25.71 -9.39 13.88
CA GLU A 149 26.62 -8.27 14.13
C GLU A 149 25.94 -6.93 13.83
N THR A 150 25.89 -6.08 14.85
CA THR A 150 25.35 -4.71 14.75
C THR A 150 26.41 -3.75 14.20
N GLN A 151 26.21 -3.24 12.99
CA GLN A 151 26.97 -2.08 12.49
C GLN A 151 26.46 -0.79 13.13
N LYS A 152 27.35 -0.06 13.78
CA LYS A 152 27.07 1.25 14.41
C LYS A 152 26.99 2.35 13.36
N TYR A 153 25.88 3.06 13.34
CA TYR A 153 25.62 4.26 12.53
C TYR A 153 26.27 5.50 13.15
N VAL A 154 26.91 6.34 12.32
CA VAL A 154 27.45 7.66 12.69
C VAL A 154 26.72 8.72 11.85
N PRO A 155 25.98 9.69 12.45
CA PRO A 155 25.28 10.71 11.69
C PRO A 155 26.18 11.84 11.21
N ALA A 156 25.97 12.29 9.95
CA ALA A 156 26.55 13.50 9.41
C ALA A 156 25.82 14.74 9.95
N ARG A 157 26.58 15.78 10.33
CA ARG A 157 26.04 17.04 10.90
C ARG A 157 25.53 17.97 9.82
N GLY A 158 24.33 18.50 10.02
CA GLY A 158 23.86 19.81 9.59
C GLY A 158 22.94 19.88 8.38
N VAL A 159 21.67 19.64 8.57
CA VAL A 159 20.53 20.31 7.93
C VAL A 159 19.34 20.12 8.87
N GLN A 160 18.58 21.17 9.15
CA GLN A 160 17.30 21.03 9.85
C GLN A 160 16.29 20.40 8.88
N GLU A 161 16.14 19.12 8.99
CA GLU A 161 15.11 18.32 8.34
C GLU A 161 14.39 17.52 9.42
N ASP A 162 13.07 17.42 9.28
CA ASP A 162 12.29 16.49 10.10
C ASP A 162 12.79 15.07 9.85
N SER A 163 13.83 14.68 10.57
CA SER A 163 14.47 13.39 10.44
C SER A 163 13.61 12.36 11.17
N PHE A 164 12.92 11.53 10.40
CA PHE A 164 12.33 10.30 10.87
C PHE A 164 13.44 9.36 11.36
N THR A 165 13.77 9.40 12.63
CA THR A 165 14.68 8.43 13.25
C THR A 165 13.88 7.22 13.72
N MET A 166 14.24 6.02 13.23
CA MET A 166 13.77 4.76 13.82
C MET A 166 14.03 4.76 15.31
N GLN A 167 13.00 4.93 16.13
CA GLN A 167 13.09 4.63 17.55
C GLN A 167 12.77 3.15 17.76
N SER A 168 13.71 2.40 18.30
CA SER A 168 13.62 1.01 18.73
C SER A 168 12.75 0.83 20.00
N GLY A 169 11.63 1.54 20.08
CA GLY A 169 10.82 1.65 21.28
C GLY A 169 9.37 1.15 21.15
N LEU A 170 9.15 0.05 20.39
CA LEU A 170 7.89 -0.68 20.54
C LEU A 170 7.99 -1.60 21.76
N PRO A 171 6.95 -1.72 22.61
CA PRO A 171 6.97 -2.64 23.73
C PRO A 171 7.29 -4.05 23.24
N ASP A 172 8.22 -4.72 23.92
CA ASP A 172 8.54 -6.13 23.71
C ASP A 172 7.27 -6.96 23.91
N ASP A 173 6.54 -7.20 22.84
CA ASP A 173 5.32 -8.01 22.90
C ASP A 173 5.70 -9.50 22.99
N LYS A 174 5.95 -9.94 24.20
CA LYS A 174 6.22 -11.36 24.51
C LYS A 174 5.07 -12.31 24.12
N LEU A 175 3.93 -11.77 23.72
CA LEU A 175 2.73 -12.51 23.26
C LEU A 175 2.79 -12.86 21.76
N ALA A 176 3.66 -12.22 20.96
CA ALA A 176 3.77 -12.45 19.52
C ALA A 176 4.68 -13.62 19.10
N ARG A 177 5.32 -14.31 20.05
CA ARG A 177 6.21 -15.46 19.76
C ARG A 177 5.51 -16.76 19.36
N GLY A 178 4.23 -16.69 18.98
CA GLY A 178 3.46 -17.80 18.45
C GLY A 178 2.99 -17.53 17.03
N LYS A 179 3.78 -17.94 16.02
CA LYS A 179 3.41 -18.11 14.60
C LYS A 179 3.18 -16.82 13.78
N ASN A 180 4.17 -16.44 12.98
CA ASN A 180 4.11 -15.66 11.71
C ASN A 180 3.12 -14.48 11.62
N ILE A 181 2.89 -13.71 12.69
CA ILE A 181 2.07 -12.52 12.65
C ILE A 181 3.01 -11.34 12.55
N LEU A 182 2.91 -10.60 11.46
CA LEU A 182 3.64 -9.34 11.34
C LEU A 182 3.15 -8.37 12.43
N PRO A 183 4.07 -7.70 13.12
CA PRO A 183 3.74 -6.85 14.27
C PRO A 183 3.18 -5.47 13.90
N GLY A 184 2.92 -5.23 12.61
CA GLY A 184 2.49 -3.96 12.06
C GLY A 184 1.43 -4.12 10.97
N ALA A 185 1.67 -3.52 9.79
CA ALA A 185 0.79 -3.58 8.63
C ALA A 185 0.66 -5.00 8.06
N LYS A 186 -0.53 -5.35 7.61
CA LYS A 186 -0.87 -6.68 7.07
C LYS A 186 -0.46 -6.81 5.61
N VAL A 187 0.12 -7.95 5.23
CA VAL A 187 0.33 -8.33 3.84
C VAL A 187 -0.96 -8.91 3.27
N LEU A 188 -1.52 -8.29 2.24
CA LEU A 188 -2.78 -8.74 1.61
C LEU A 188 -2.57 -9.73 0.47
N GLY A 189 -1.36 -9.86 -0.03
CA GLY A 189 -0.94 -10.65 -1.17
C GLY A 189 0.18 -9.95 -1.91
N ALA A 190 0.47 -10.35 -3.14
CA ALA A 190 1.55 -9.82 -3.96
C ALA A 190 1.02 -8.92 -5.09
N TYR A 191 1.78 -7.87 -5.41
CA TYR A 191 1.68 -7.12 -6.64
C TYR A 191 2.83 -7.56 -7.55
N LEU A 192 2.53 -8.17 -8.68
CA LEU A 192 3.52 -8.64 -9.65
C LEU A 192 3.79 -7.55 -10.68
N GLU A 193 4.84 -6.74 -10.46
CA GLU A 193 5.31 -5.77 -11.43
C GLU A 193 6.48 -6.36 -12.24
N GLY A 194 6.23 -6.56 -13.53
CA GLY A 194 7.09 -7.39 -14.35
C GLY A 194 6.94 -8.89 -14.07
N PRO A 195 7.47 -9.75 -14.91
CA PRO A 195 8.30 -9.47 -16.10
C PRO A 195 7.52 -9.20 -17.40
N PHE A 196 6.18 -9.05 -17.37
CA PHE A 196 5.31 -8.97 -18.56
C PHE A 196 5.17 -7.53 -19.07
N ILE A 197 6.31 -6.86 -19.27
CA ILE A 197 6.44 -5.45 -19.60
C ILE A 197 7.10 -5.25 -20.96
N ASN A 198 7.05 -4.03 -21.50
CA ASN A 198 7.69 -3.66 -22.76
C ASN A 198 9.08 -3.07 -22.51
N ASN A 199 10.08 -3.53 -23.26
CA ASN A 199 11.46 -3.08 -23.13
C ASN A 199 11.62 -1.56 -23.33
N ALA A 200 10.89 -0.95 -24.26
CA ALA A 200 10.96 0.49 -24.52
C ALA A 200 10.43 1.33 -23.33
N TYR A 201 9.62 0.74 -22.47
CA TYR A 201 9.01 1.37 -21.30
C TYR A 201 9.38 0.68 -19.98
N LYS A 202 10.52 0.01 -19.94
CA LYS A 202 10.99 -0.76 -18.79
C LYS A 202 11.29 0.09 -17.54
N GLY A 203 11.54 1.40 -17.70
CA GLY A 203 11.98 2.24 -16.58
C GLY A 203 13.26 1.70 -15.94
N ALA A 204 13.26 1.50 -14.64
CA ALA A 204 14.36 0.92 -13.87
C ALA A 204 14.38 -0.62 -13.88
N GLN A 205 13.52 -1.30 -14.64
CA GLN A 205 13.47 -2.77 -14.72
C GLN A 205 14.61 -3.32 -15.60
N LYS A 206 15.07 -4.56 -15.34
CA LYS A 206 16.13 -5.22 -16.10
C LYS A 206 15.62 -5.76 -17.44
N GLU A 207 16.21 -5.29 -18.55
CA GLU A 207 15.81 -5.64 -19.91
C GLU A 207 15.90 -7.13 -20.20
N GLU A 208 17.00 -7.76 -19.80
CA GLU A 208 17.31 -9.17 -20.06
C GLU A 208 16.35 -10.16 -19.38
N GLN A 209 15.57 -9.69 -18.42
CA GLN A 209 14.63 -10.50 -17.66
C GLN A 209 13.16 -10.28 -18.09
N ILE A 210 12.91 -9.40 -19.06
CA ILE A 210 11.57 -9.17 -19.61
C ILE A 210 11.08 -10.43 -20.34
N LYS A 211 9.81 -10.77 -20.15
CA LYS A 211 9.18 -11.95 -20.75
C LYS A 211 7.83 -11.61 -21.33
N THR A 212 7.46 -12.36 -22.37
CA THR A 212 6.09 -12.37 -22.88
C THR A 212 5.15 -12.94 -21.82
N ALA A 213 3.98 -12.34 -21.65
CA ALA A 213 3.01 -12.79 -20.65
C ALA A 213 2.52 -14.22 -20.93
N ASP A 214 2.65 -15.05 -19.94
CA ASP A 214 2.13 -16.42 -19.92
C ASP A 214 1.56 -16.74 -18.53
N PHE A 215 0.31 -17.14 -18.47
CA PHE A 215 -0.34 -17.51 -17.22
C PHE A 215 0.32 -18.71 -16.55
N ALA A 216 0.97 -19.61 -17.31
CA ALA A 216 1.71 -20.74 -16.75
C ALA A 216 2.82 -20.31 -15.79
N PHE A 217 3.37 -19.11 -15.98
CA PHE A 217 4.39 -18.53 -15.10
C PHE A 217 3.88 -18.23 -13.69
N ILE A 218 2.62 -17.81 -13.57
CA ILE A 218 2.04 -17.31 -12.31
C ILE A 218 0.98 -18.25 -11.70
N LYS A 219 0.59 -19.31 -12.41
CA LYS A 219 -0.52 -20.20 -11.99
C LYS A 219 -0.33 -20.80 -10.60
N ASP A 220 0.91 -21.17 -10.25
CA ASP A 220 1.23 -21.81 -8.98
C ASP A 220 1.24 -20.78 -7.80
N PHE A 221 1.12 -19.48 -8.11
CA PHE A 221 1.04 -18.37 -7.17
C PHE A 221 -0.26 -17.56 -7.32
N ALA A 222 -1.24 -18.08 -8.07
CA ALA A 222 -2.50 -17.38 -8.31
C ALA A 222 -3.33 -17.14 -7.04
N ASP A 223 -3.06 -17.86 -5.96
CA ASP A 223 -3.68 -17.68 -4.64
C ASP A 223 -3.16 -16.42 -3.91
N VAL A 224 -1.89 -16.05 -4.13
CA VAL A 224 -1.24 -14.94 -3.45
C VAL A 224 -1.16 -13.68 -4.31
N ILE A 225 -1.02 -13.79 -5.63
CA ILE A 225 -0.98 -12.64 -6.55
C ILE A 225 -2.36 -11.97 -6.57
N LYS A 226 -2.38 -10.64 -6.31
CA LYS A 226 -3.59 -9.82 -6.37
C LYS A 226 -3.62 -8.93 -7.60
N VAL A 227 -2.47 -8.45 -8.05
CA VAL A 227 -2.32 -7.59 -9.23
C VAL A 227 -1.19 -8.13 -10.07
N VAL A 228 -1.35 -8.10 -11.40
CA VAL A 228 -0.30 -8.37 -12.38
C VAL A 228 -0.22 -7.23 -13.39
N VAL A 229 0.98 -6.70 -13.61
CA VAL A 229 1.24 -5.69 -14.65
C VAL A 229 1.38 -6.36 -16.00
N LEU A 230 0.75 -5.76 -17.02
CA LEU A 230 0.75 -6.25 -18.39
C LEU A 230 1.00 -5.11 -19.38
N ALA A 231 1.98 -5.30 -20.27
CA ALA A 231 2.11 -4.56 -21.51
C ALA A 231 1.41 -5.34 -22.64
N PRO A 232 0.15 -5.01 -22.98
CA PRO A 232 -0.69 -5.85 -23.84
C PRO A 232 -0.17 -6.00 -25.26
N GLU A 233 0.56 -5.01 -25.78
CA GLU A 233 1.17 -5.02 -27.11
C GLU A 233 2.30 -6.05 -27.26
N THR A 234 2.84 -6.56 -26.15
CA THR A 234 3.86 -7.62 -26.18
C THR A 234 3.30 -8.98 -26.54
N LEU A 235 1.97 -9.13 -26.48
CA LEU A 235 1.26 -10.31 -26.93
C LEU A 235 0.81 -10.10 -28.40
N GLU A 236 1.58 -10.59 -29.36
CA GLU A 236 1.41 -10.37 -30.82
C GLU A 236 0.01 -10.66 -31.39
N GLN A 237 -0.86 -11.31 -30.62
CA GLN A 237 -2.21 -11.69 -31.05
C GLN A 237 -3.24 -11.20 -30.01
N ALA A 238 -4.22 -10.44 -30.45
CA ALA A 238 -5.31 -9.95 -29.58
C ALA A 238 -6.03 -11.07 -28.81
N GLY A 239 -6.12 -12.29 -29.39
CA GLY A 239 -6.69 -13.46 -28.72
C GLY A 239 -5.89 -13.92 -27.50
N LYS A 240 -4.56 -13.77 -27.50
CA LYS A 240 -3.70 -14.12 -26.37
C LYS A 240 -3.85 -13.13 -25.22
N VAL A 241 -4.02 -11.82 -25.52
CA VAL A 241 -4.32 -10.78 -24.52
C VAL A 241 -5.59 -11.12 -23.79
N LYS A 242 -6.67 -11.42 -24.53
CA LYS A 242 -7.97 -11.78 -23.97
C LYS A 242 -7.92 -13.07 -23.14
N ASP A 243 -7.20 -14.12 -23.60
CA ASP A 243 -7.03 -15.36 -22.85
C ASP A 243 -6.27 -15.15 -21.52
N PHE A 244 -5.16 -14.41 -21.57
CA PHE A 244 -4.38 -14.11 -20.35
C PHE A 244 -5.23 -13.34 -19.33
N ILE A 245 -5.91 -12.27 -19.74
CA ILE A 245 -6.76 -11.47 -18.88
C ILE A 245 -7.91 -12.31 -18.30
N ALA A 246 -8.56 -13.15 -19.13
CA ALA A 246 -9.64 -14.02 -18.67
C ALA A 246 -9.18 -15.02 -17.61
N ARG A 247 -7.97 -15.59 -17.77
CA ARG A 247 -7.38 -16.50 -16.77
C ARG A 247 -7.05 -15.77 -15.48
N CYS A 248 -6.46 -14.58 -15.55
CA CYS A 248 -6.20 -13.75 -14.35
C CYS A 248 -7.51 -13.46 -13.61
N LYS A 249 -8.54 -13.02 -14.33
CA LYS A 249 -9.85 -12.70 -13.76
C LYS A 249 -10.52 -13.93 -13.11
N ALA A 250 -10.38 -15.12 -13.70
CA ALA A 250 -10.90 -16.37 -13.14
C ALA A 250 -10.27 -16.74 -11.79
N HIS A 251 -9.08 -16.18 -11.48
CA HIS A 251 -8.37 -16.36 -10.21
C HIS A 251 -8.45 -15.13 -9.30
N ASN A 252 -9.32 -14.15 -9.62
CA ASN A 252 -9.43 -12.87 -8.91
C ASN A 252 -8.13 -12.08 -8.89
N ILE A 253 -7.34 -12.15 -9.96
CA ILE A 253 -6.14 -11.36 -10.17
C ILE A 253 -6.52 -10.16 -11.04
N ILE A 254 -6.25 -8.96 -10.55
CA ILE A 254 -6.41 -7.69 -11.27
C ILE A 254 -5.32 -7.61 -12.34
N VAL A 255 -5.69 -7.31 -13.58
CA VAL A 255 -4.71 -6.98 -14.62
C VAL A 255 -4.59 -5.47 -14.70
N SER A 256 -3.38 -4.98 -14.42
CA SER A 256 -3.00 -3.58 -14.46
C SER A 256 -2.18 -3.30 -15.72
N LEU A 257 -2.56 -2.29 -16.49
CA LEU A 257 -1.79 -1.87 -17.67
C LEU A 257 -0.69 -0.91 -17.25
N GLY A 258 0.55 -1.20 -17.63
CA GLY A 258 1.71 -0.39 -17.30
C GLY A 258 2.97 -0.89 -17.97
N HIS A 259 4.05 -0.12 -17.91
CA HIS A 259 5.31 -0.41 -18.59
C HIS A 259 5.08 -0.79 -20.06
N SER A 260 4.29 0.02 -20.77
CA SER A 260 3.63 -0.37 -22.01
C SER A 260 3.80 0.68 -23.11
N ALA A 261 4.10 0.22 -24.33
CA ALA A 261 4.09 0.99 -25.57
C ALA A 261 2.71 0.97 -26.27
N ALA A 262 1.67 0.45 -25.62
CA ALA A 262 0.34 0.34 -26.22
C ALA A 262 -0.16 1.67 -26.76
N ASP A 263 -0.68 1.68 -27.96
CA ASP A 263 -1.50 2.77 -28.44
C ASP A 263 -2.89 2.75 -27.80
N TYR A 264 -3.70 3.77 -28.06
CA TYR A 264 -5.02 3.90 -27.50
C TYR A 264 -5.93 2.68 -27.83
N GLY A 265 -5.88 2.19 -29.06
CA GLY A 265 -6.71 1.06 -29.52
C GLY A 265 -6.32 -0.25 -28.82
N THR A 266 -5.03 -0.52 -28.71
CA THR A 266 -4.51 -1.70 -28.02
C THR A 266 -4.84 -1.66 -26.54
N ALA A 267 -4.68 -0.51 -25.89
CA ALA A 267 -5.06 -0.32 -24.48
C ALA A 267 -6.56 -0.52 -24.26
N LEU A 268 -7.40 0.07 -25.14
CA LEU A 268 -8.86 -0.07 -25.06
C LEU A 268 -9.29 -1.55 -25.20
N GLN A 269 -8.71 -2.30 -26.14
CA GLN A 269 -8.98 -3.74 -26.32
C GLN A 269 -8.65 -4.55 -25.05
N ALA A 270 -7.54 -4.22 -24.36
CA ALA A 270 -7.19 -4.88 -23.11
C ALA A 270 -8.17 -4.51 -21.97
N ILE A 271 -8.61 -3.26 -21.90
CA ILE A 271 -9.64 -2.82 -20.94
C ILE A 271 -10.97 -3.51 -21.23
N GLU A 272 -11.41 -3.57 -22.47
CA GLU A 272 -12.64 -4.30 -22.87
C GLU A 272 -12.55 -5.81 -22.59
N ALA A 273 -11.34 -6.38 -22.65
CA ALA A 273 -11.10 -7.77 -22.26
C ALA A 273 -11.16 -7.98 -20.73
N GLY A 274 -11.09 -6.92 -19.93
CA GLY A 274 -11.26 -6.96 -18.48
C GLY A 274 -10.05 -6.48 -17.66
N ALA A 275 -9.05 -5.84 -18.26
CA ALA A 275 -8.06 -5.07 -17.51
C ALA A 275 -8.78 -3.89 -16.85
N SER A 276 -8.65 -3.74 -15.53
CA SER A 276 -9.43 -2.76 -14.75
C SER A 276 -8.56 -1.71 -14.07
N HIS A 277 -7.25 -1.81 -14.20
CA HIS A 277 -6.30 -1.01 -13.44
C HIS A 277 -5.19 -0.47 -14.34
N VAL A 278 -4.57 0.65 -13.95
CA VAL A 278 -3.40 1.23 -14.63
C VAL A 278 -2.34 1.58 -13.60
N THR A 279 -1.17 0.99 -13.77
CA THR A 279 0.00 1.12 -12.89
C THR A 279 0.61 2.51 -13.03
N HIS A 280 0.94 3.18 -11.91
CA HIS A 280 1.64 4.47 -11.79
C HIS A 280 1.44 5.41 -12.99
N LEU A 281 0.18 5.83 -13.18
CA LEU A 281 -0.28 6.65 -14.32
C LEU A 281 0.72 7.73 -14.73
N CYS A 282 0.92 7.93 -16.02
CA CYS A 282 1.91 8.79 -16.68
C CYS A 282 3.34 8.24 -16.72
N ASN A 283 3.71 7.30 -15.87
CA ASN A 283 5.07 6.77 -15.80
C ASN A 283 5.19 5.48 -16.61
N ALA A 284 6.31 5.32 -17.33
CA ALA A 284 6.59 4.13 -18.13
C ALA A 284 5.42 3.69 -19.06
N MET A 285 4.80 4.64 -19.76
CA MET A 285 3.71 4.39 -20.71
C MET A 285 3.66 5.42 -21.84
N THR A 286 2.91 5.12 -22.90
CA THR A 286 2.65 6.07 -23.98
C THR A 286 1.85 7.27 -23.47
N GLY A 287 2.37 8.48 -23.73
CA GLY A 287 1.80 9.72 -23.25
C GLY A 287 0.57 10.20 -24.05
N LEU A 288 -0.11 11.22 -23.53
CA LEU A 288 -1.26 11.84 -24.19
C LEU A 288 -0.84 12.81 -25.27
N HIS A 289 -1.14 12.48 -26.52
CA HIS A 289 -1.04 13.38 -27.66
C HIS A 289 -2.39 13.50 -28.34
N HIS A 290 -2.76 14.70 -28.81
CA HIS A 290 -4.11 15.02 -29.31
C HIS A 290 -4.58 14.19 -30.54
N ARG A 291 -3.69 13.47 -31.20
CA ARG A 291 -4.00 12.56 -32.32
C ARG A 291 -3.59 11.11 -32.04
N GLN A 292 -2.81 10.87 -31.00
CA GLN A 292 -2.33 9.55 -30.56
C GLN A 292 -2.39 9.52 -29.04
N PRO A 293 -3.58 9.30 -28.43
CA PRO A 293 -3.77 9.45 -27.00
C PRO A 293 -2.97 8.47 -26.14
N GLY A 294 -2.53 7.35 -26.72
CA GLY A 294 -1.75 6.33 -26.05
C GLY A 294 -2.50 5.63 -24.90
N LEU A 295 -1.76 4.88 -24.10
CA LEU A 295 -2.30 4.25 -22.89
C LEU A 295 -2.82 5.28 -21.88
N LEU A 296 -2.10 6.41 -21.73
CA LEU A 296 -2.56 7.49 -20.83
C LEU A 296 -3.93 8.01 -21.25
N GLY A 297 -4.17 8.22 -22.55
CA GLY A 297 -5.47 8.64 -23.05
C GLY A 297 -6.56 7.60 -22.78
N ALA A 298 -6.31 6.33 -23.03
CA ALA A 298 -7.26 5.25 -22.75
C ALA A 298 -7.59 5.16 -21.23
N ALA A 299 -6.59 5.32 -20.36
CA ALA A 299 -6.78 5.33 -18.91
C ALA A 299 -7.67 6.49 -18.44
N LEU A 300 -7.49 7.69 -19.03
CA LEU A 300 -8.27 8.87 -18.67
C LEU A 300 -9.70 8.85 -19.26
N ASP A 301 -9.91 8.18 -20.39
CA ASP A 301 -11.18 8.13 -21.11
C ASP A 301 -12.11 6.97 -20.65
N THR A 302 -11.59 6.07 -19.80
CA THR A 302 -12.34 4.88 -19.34
C THR A 302 -12.53 4.88 -17.83
N GLY A 303 -13.33 3.92 -17.34
CA GLY A 303 -13.60 3.74 -15.91
C GLY A 303 -12.55 2.97 -15.12
N VAL A 304 -11.36 2.68 -15.70
CA VAL A 304 -10.29 1.95 -14.98
C VAL A 304 -9.75 2.75 -13.81
N THR A 305 -9.38 2.08 -12.72
CA THR A 305 -8.68 2.71 -11.59
C THR A 305 -7.24 3.04 -11.99
N CYS A 306 -6.78 4.23 -11.64
CA CYS A 306 -5.44 4.70 -11.97
C CYS A 306 -4.62 4.91 -10.69
N GLU A 307 -3.47 4.26 -10.59
CA GLU A 307 -2.50 4.55 -9.54
C GLU A 307 -1.82 5.90 -9.79
N LEU A 308 -1.51 6.60 -8.70
CA LEU A 308 -0.86 7.90 -8.76
C LEU A 308 0.19 8.06 -7.66
N ILE A 309 1.42 8.38 -8.05
CA ILE A 309 2.54 8.72 -7.15
C ILE A 309 2.54 10.23 -6.96
N ALA A 310 2.10 10.71 -5.80
CA ALA A 310 1.96 12.15 -5.51
C ALA A 310 3.16 12.72 -4.74
N ASP A 311 4.38 12.44 -5.21
CA ASP A 311 5.63 12.95 -4.63
C ASP A 311 6.08 14.30 -5.22
N ASN A 312 5.35 14.85 -6.20
CA ASN A 312 5.67 16.06 -6.97
C ASN A 312 6.88 15.92 -7.92
N LEU A 313 7.48 14.74 -8.00
CA LEU A 313 8.62 14.42 -8.88
C LEU A 313 8.16 13.54 -10.06
N HIS A 314 7.42 12.47 -9.79
CA HIS A 314 6.84 11.59 -10.81
C HIS A 314 5.75 12.30 -11.61
N ILE A 315 4.91 13.08 -10.95
CA ILE A 315 3.81 13.81 -11.58
C ILE A 315 3.79 15.25 -11.07
N HIS A 316 4.00 16.18 -12.00
CA HIS A 316 3.94 17.62 -11.69
C HIS A 316 2.58 18.01 -11.09
N PRO A 317 2.52 18.92 -10.08
CA PRO A 317 1.27 19.33 -9.43
C PRO A 317 0.14 19.77 -10.39
N ALA A 318 0.49 20.45 -11.48
CA ALA A 318 -0.50 20.84 -12.49
C ALA A 318 -1.14 19.60 -13.18
N VAL A 319 -0.36 18.54 -13.44
CA VAL A 319 -0.84 17.30 -14.06
C VAL A 319 -1.70 16.53 -13.06
N GLN A 320 -1.33 16.48 -11.77
CA GLN A 320 -2.17 15.90 -10.71
C GLN A 320 -3.56 16.55 -10.69
N ARG A 321 -3.66 17.90 -10.81
CA ARG A 321 -4.94 18.61 -10.91
C ARG A 321 -5.76 18.22 -12.15
N MET A 322 -5.10 18.04 -13.29
CA MET A 322 -5.78 17.62 -14.53
C MET A 322 -6.33 16.20 -14.39
N ILE A 323 -5.53 15.27 -13.88
CA ILE A 323 -5.92 13.89 -13.62
C ILE A 323 -7.10 13.85 -12.65
N TYR A 324 -7.02 14.56 -11.52
CA TYR A 324 -8.09 14.61 -10.52
C TYR A 324 -9.41 15.14 -11.09
N ARG A 325 -9.36 16.19 -11.92
CA ARG A 325 -10.55 16.73 -12.58
C ARG A 325 -11.17 15.77 -13.58
N THR A 326 -10.38 14.90 -14.18
CA THR A 326 -10.84 13.94 -15.20
C THR A 326 -11.35 12.66 -14.55
N LYS A 327 -10.61 12.10 -13.60
CA LYS A 327 -10.93 10.79 -13.00
C LYS A 327 -11.80 10.91 -11.74
N GLY A 328 -11.84 12.08 -11.10
CA GLY A 328 -12.44 12.22 -9.77
C GLY A 328 -11.69 11.43 -8.71
N ALA A 329 -12.20 11.47 -7.48
CA ALA A 329 -11.64 10.72 -6.36
C ALA A 329 -11.83 9.21 -6.53
N ASP A 330 -12.93 8.78 -7.12
CA ASP A 330 -13.31 7.35 -7.22
C ASP A 330 -12.44 6.57 -8.22
N GLY A 331 -11.89 7.25 -9.23
CA GLY A 331 -11.06 6.63 -10.26
C GLY A 331 -9.55 6.61 -9.94
N LEU A 332 -9.15 7.00 -8.72
CA LEU A 332 -7.74 7.13 -8.33
C LEU A 332 -7.41 6.27 -7.11
N ALA A 333 -6.20 5.67 -7.13
CA ALA A 333 -5.55 5.03 -6.00
C ALA A 333 -4.20 5.72 -5.77
N LEU A 334 -4.02 6.41 -4.63
CA LEU A 334 -2.71 6.93 -4.27
C LEU A 334 -1.84 5.77 -3.81
N ILE A 335 -0.63 5.69 -4.36
CA ILE A 335 0.37 4.69 -4.03
C ILE A 335 1.71 5.35 -3.72
N THR A 336 2.66 4.58 -3.24
CA THR A 336 4.01 5.10 -3.05
C THR A 336 4.96 4.70 -4.16
N ASP A 337 4.85 3.48 -4.67
CA ASP A 337 5.89 2.90 -5.53
C ASP A 337 7.28 3.11 -4.90
N SER A 338 7.33 3.03 -3.56
CA SER A 338 8.56 3.32 -2.84
C SER A 338 9.51 2.14 -2.85
N MET A 339 10.80 2.49 -2.82
CA MET A 339 11.91 1.53 -2.79
C MET A 339 12.56 1.52 -1.40
N ARG A 340 13.51 0.60 -1.16
CA ARG A 340 14.13 0.37 0.17
C ARG A 340 14.65 1.62 0.88
N ALA A 341 15.01 2.69 0.15
CA ALA A 341 15.49 3.93 0.75
C ALA A 341 14.38 4.80 1.35
N CYS A 342 13.12 4.50 1.13
CA CYS A 342 12.01 5.20 1.78
C CYS A 342 12.14 5.07 3.31
N GLY A 343 12.13 6.20 4.01
CA GLY A 343 12.35 6.24 5.47
C GLY A 343 13.80 6.25 5.90
N LEU A 344 14.77 6.26 4.97
CA LEU A 344 16.20 6.38 5.26
C LEU A 344 16.72 7.77 4.87
N ALA A 345 17.92 8.10 5.37
CA ALA A 345 18.65 9.29 4.95
C ALA A 345 19.07 9.19 3.48
N GLU A 346 19.27 10.34 2.84
CA GLU A 346 19.79 10.42 1.48
C GLU A 346 21.14 9.70 1.35
N GLY A 347 21.43 9.16 0.18
CA GLY A 347 22.67 8.43 -0.07
C GLY A 347 22.56 7.43 -1.22
N VAL A 348 23.43 6.44 -1.19
CA VAL A 348 23.45 5.34 -2.17
C VAL A 348 22.58 4.21 -1.68
N SER A 349 21.75 3.69 -2.54
CA SER A 349 20.84 2.58 -2.29
C SER A 349 20.83 1.62 -3.48
N GLU A 350 19.89 0.71 -3.55
CA GLU A 350 19.75 -0.30 -4.59
C GLU A 350 18.27 -0.56 -4.91
N LEU A 351 17.96 -0.80 -6.17
CA LEU A 351 16.67 -1.30 -6.63
C LEU A 351 16.88 -2.33 -7.75
N GLY A 352 16.37 -3.55 -7.57
CA GLY A 352 16.50 -4.62 -8.55
C GLY A 352 17.94 -4.95 -8.94
N GLY A 353 18.92 -4.84 -8.01
CA GLY A 353 20.34 -5.07 -8.27
C GLY A 353 21.05 -3.92 -8.99
N GLN A 354 20.42 -2.75 -9.12
CA GLN A 354 20.99 -1.55 -9.72
C GLN A 354 21.25 -0.50 -8.65
N THR A 355 22.40 0.19 -8.75
CA THR A 355 22.74 1.29 -7.83
C THR A 355 21.79 2.48 -8.05
N VAL A 356 21.18 2.95 -6.96
CA VAL A 356 20.29 4.12 -6.94
C VAL A 356 20.88 5.21 -6.06
N TYR A 357 20.84 6.44 -6.54
CA TYR A 357 21.26 7.62 -5.81
C TYR A 357 20.02 8.38 -5.32
N VAL A 358 19.90 8.51 -4.00
CA VAL A 358 18.81 9.28 -3.37
C VAL A 358 19.32 10.66 -3.02
N LYS A 359 18.73 11.68 -3.61
CA LYS A 359 19.10 13.10 -3.37
C LYS A 359 17.89 14.01 -3.61
N ASN A 360 17.67 14.96 -2.70
CA ASN A 360 16.53 15.91 -2.74
C ASN A 360 15.18 15.19 -2.90
N GLY A 361 14.99 14.11 -2.15
CA GLY A 361 13.77 13.29 -2.20
C GLY A 361 13.56 12.49 -3.49
N ALA A 362 14.52 12.49 -4.43
CA ALA A 362 14.45 11.74 -5.68
C ALA A 362 15.41 10.54 -5.66
N ALA A 363 14.91 9.36 -6.04
CA ALA A 363 15.69 8.16 -6.27
C ALA A 363 15.97 7.99 -7.77
N ARG A 364 17.26 7.92 -8.18
CA ARG A 364 17.65 7.88 -9.61
C ARG A 364 18.76 6.89 -9.86
N LEU A 365 18.73 6.25 -11.03
CA LEU A 365 19.86 5.53 -11.59
C LEU A 365 20.97 6.51 -12.01
N ALA A 366 22.16 5.97 -12.33
CA ALA A 366 23.30 6.78 -12.78
C ALA A 366 23.05 7.59 -14.07
N ASP A 367 22.15 7.13 -14.95
CA ASP A 367 21.75 7.81 -16.17
C ASP A 367 20.65 8.88 -15.96
N GLY A 368 20.18 9.06 -14.70
CA GLY A 368 19.15 10.01 -14.33
C GLY A 368 17.71 9.46 -14.35
N THR A 369 17.50 8.22 -14.79
CA THR A 369 16.19 7.56 -14.76
C THR A 369 15.66 7.51 -13.33
N ILE A 370 14.40 7.88 -13.11
CA ILE A 370 13.73 7.73 -11.81
C ILE A 370 13.57 6.24 -11.53
N ALA A 371 13.86 5.83 -10.30
CA ALA A 371 13.91 4.43 -9.87
C ALA A 371 13.09 4.23 -8.59
N GLY A 372 11.78 4.14 -8.74
CA GLY A 372 10.83 4.15 -7.64
C GLY A 372 10.82 5.48 -6.88
N SER A 373 10.10 5.54 -5.79
CA SER A 373 10.00 6.74 -4.94
C SER A 373 10.64 6.53 -3.56
N VAL A 374 10.72 7.61 -2.80
CA VAL A 374 11.01 7.59 -1.36
C VAL A 374 9.89 8.27 -0.56
N VAL A 375 8.74 8.50 -1.19
CA VAL A 375 7.59 9.14 -0.55
C VAL A 375 6.85 8.14 0.35
N THR A 376 6.41 8.59 1.52
CA THR A 376 5.48 7.83 2.36
C THR A 376 4.04 8.12 1.97
N LEU A 377 3.11 7.19 2.24
CA LEU A 377 1.73 7.33 1.76
C LEU A 377 1.02 8.55 2.37
N ASN A 378 1.20 8.82 3.65
CA ASN A 378 0.66 10.01 4.30
C ASN A 378 1.21 11.32 3.69
N ARG A 379 2.48 11.34 3.28
CA ARG A 379 3.06 12.49 2.58
C ARG A 379 2.50 12.65 1.17
N ALA A 380 2.32 11.55 0.44
CA ALA A 380 1.64 11.56 -0.85
C ALA A 380 0.21 12.13 -0.74
N MET A 381 -0.54 11.75 0.31
CA MET A 381 -1.86 12.30 0.61
C MET A 381 -1.81 13.81 0.85
N ALA A 382 -0.88 14.29 1.68
CA ALA A 382 -0.70 15.71 1.96
C ALA A 382 -0.40 16.51 0.68
N ASN A 383 0.57 16.04 -0.12
CA ASN A 383 0.94 16.66 -1.39
C ASN A 383 -0.23 16.70 -2.37
N PHE A 384 -0.97 15.58 -2.50
CA PHE A 384 -2.11 15.52 -3.42
C PHE A 384 -3.22 16.49 -3.01
N ARG A 385 -3.56 16.54 -1.73
CA ARG A 385 -4.54 17.50 -1.19
C ARG A 385 -4.12 18.95 -1.45
N GLU A 386 -2.89 19.29 -1.13
CA GLU A 386 -2.34 20.64 -1.36
C GLU A 386 -2.40 21.02 -2.85
N ASN A 387 -2.00 20.10 -3.73
CA ASN A 387 -1.93 20.36 -5.17
C ASN A 387 -3.30 20.48 -5.84
N THR A 388 -4.32 19.74 -5.37
CA THR A 388 -5.59 19.56 -6.08
C THR A 388 -6.76 20.26 -5.42
N GLY A 389 -6.68 20.54 -4.11
CA GLY A 389 -7.79 21.02 -3.31
C GLY A 389 -8.82 19.92 -2.96
N ALA A 390 -8.47 18.65 -3.13
CA ALA A 390 -9.31 17.53 -2.72
C ALA A 390 -9.62 17.60 -1.22
N THR A 391 -10.83 17.21 -0.83
CA THR A 391 -11.26 17.15 0.58
C THR A 391 -10.57 16.00 1.30
N VAL A 392 -10.52 16.05 2.64
CA VAL A 392 -9.96 14.95 3.44
C VAL A 392 -10.67 13.62 3.17
N PRO A 393 -12.02 13.54 3.12
CA PRO A 393 -12.71 12.29 2.73
C PRO A 393 -12.28 11.75 1.37
N GLU A 394 -12.14 12.58 0.36
CA GLU A 394 -11.72 12.16 -0.98
C GLU A 394 -10.29 11.59 -0.98
N VAL A 395 -9.34 12.25 -0.31
CA VAL A 395 -7.97 11.77 -0.24
C VAL A 395 -7.87 10.47 0.58
N VAL A 396 -8.62 10.36 1.68
CA VAL A 396 -8.71 9.13 2.48
C VAL A 396 -9.27 7.99 1.64
N ARG A 397 -10.31 8.23 0.85
CA ARG A 397 -10.92 7.22 -0.01
C ARG A 397 -9.93 6.65 -1.02
N MET A 398 -9.05 7.48 -1.60
CA MET A 398 -8.01 7.06 -2.54
C MET A 398 -6.94 6.13 -1.94
N VAL A 399 -6.84 6.04 -0.62
CA VAL A 399 -5.89 5.16 0.09
C VAL A 399 -6.59 4.12 0.98
N THR A 400 -7.91 4.00 0.90
CA THR A 400 -8.70 3.06 1.73
C THR A 400 -9.74 2.33 0.90
N GLU A 401 -10.91 2.95 0.68
CA GLU A 401 -12.06 2.35 0.03
C GLU A 401 -11.76 1.90 -1.39
N ASN A 402 -11.19 2.77 -2.24
CA ASN A 402 -10.93 2.46 -3.63
C ASN A 402 -10.05 1.22 -3.76
N GLN A 403 -8.96 1.16 -3.00
CA GLN A 403 -8.05 0.02 -3.01
C GLN A 403 -8.70 -1.23 -2.43
N ALA A 404 -9.52 -1.10 -1.37
CA ALA A 404 -10.25 -2.22 -0.80
C ALA A 404 -11.31 -2.78 -1.77
N GLN A 405 -11.98 -1.92 -2.53
CA GLN A 405 -12.95 -2.31 -3.57
C GLN A 405 -12.26 -3.05 -4.71
N GLU A 406 -11.17 -2.51 -5.25
CA GLU A 406 -10.35 -3.17 -6.28
C GLU A 406 -9.92 -4.58 -5.85
N LEU A 407 -9.46 -4.72 -4.62
CA LEU A 407 -9.01 -6.00 -4.06
C LEU A 407 -10.16 -6.93 -3.65
N GLY A 408 -11.43 -6.51 -3.78
CA GLY A 408 -12.59 -7.29 -3.34
C GLY A 408 -12.65 -7.47 -1.81
N LEU A 409 -12.08 -6.54 -1.05
CA LEU A 409 -11.94 -6.62 0.41
C LEU A 409 -12.76 -5.56 1.17
N PHE A 410 -13.54 -4.73 0.49
CA PHE A 410 -14.19 -3.55 1.07
C PHE A 410 -15.12 -3.88 2.26
N GLU A 411 -15.80 -5.02 2.26
CA GLU A 411 -16.61 -5.46 3.41
C GLU A 411 -15.78 -5.85 4.65
N LYS A 412 -14.45 -5.95 4.50
CA LYS A 412 -13.54 -6.43 5.54
C LYS A 412 -12.61 -5.34 6.06
N ILE A 413 -12.14 -4.46 5.18
CA ILE A 413 -11.18 -3.37 5.44
C ILE A 413 -11.54 -2.14 4.61
N GLY A 414 -10.90 -1.00 4.86
CA GLY A 414 -11.05 0.23 4.07
C GLY A 414 -12.26 1.07 4.44
N SER A 415 -13.03 0.68 5.48
CA SER A 415 -14.14 1.47 6.02
C SER A 415 -14.23 1.38 7.55
N LEU A 416 -14.95 2.34 8.18
CA LEU A 416 -15.31 2.30 9.60
C LEU A 416 -16.71 1.72 9.83
N SER A 417 -17.20 0.91 8.90
CA SER A 417 -18.50 0.26 8.97
C SER A 417 -18.52 -0.86 10.03
N PRO A 418 -19.63 -1.07 10.76
CA PRO A 418 -19.73 -2.15 11.72
C PRO A 418 -19.44 -3.51 11.07
N GLY A 419 -18.57 -4.30 11.72
CA GLY A 419 -18.13 -5.62 11.24
C GLY A 419 -16.82 -5.62 10.46
N SER A 420 -16.38 -4.48 9.90
CA SER A 420 -15.04 -4.34 9.32
C SER A 420 -13.94 -4.54 10.37
N ALA A 421 -12.74 -4.91 9.94
CA ALA A 421 -11.59 -4.95 10.84
C ALA A 421 -11.35 -3.57 11.44
N ALA A 422 -10.96 -3.51 12.70
CA ALA A 422 -10.61 -2.26 13.36
C ALA A 422 -9.18 -1.85 12.98
N ASP A 423 -9.00 -1.60 11.69
CA ASP A 423 -7.83 -0.97 11.09
C ASP A 423 -8.12 0.53 11.05
N ILE A 424 -7.44 1.30 11.89
CA ILE A 424 -7.77 2.72 12.10
C ILE A 424 -6.49 3.53 12.13
N THR A 425 -6.53 4.70 11.47
CA THR A 425 -5.43 5.67 11.49
C THR A 425 -5.91 7.02 11.98
N LEU A 426 -5.18 7.59 12.95
CA LEU A 426 -5.39 8.95 13.43
C LEU A 426 -4.28 9.84 12.90
N PHE A 427 -4.64 11.00 12.36
CA PHE A 427 -3.70 11.96 11.80
C PHE A 427 -4.18 13.40 11.96
N ASP A 428 -3.23 14.35 11.95
CA ASP A 428 -3.51 15.79 12.05
C ASP A 428 -3.83 16.43 10.68
N GLU A 429 -3.99 17.76 10.65
CA GLU A 429 -4.26 18.54 9.42
C GLU A 429 -3.14 18.45 8.37
N ASN A 430 -1.91 18.12 8.79
CA ASN A 430 -0.73 17.95 7.95
C ASN A 430 -0.50 16.50 7.53
N PHE A 431 -1.43 15.60 7.86
CA PHE A 431 -1.30 14.14 7.69
C PHE A 431 -0.12 13.53 8.48
N THR A 432 0.28 14.16 9.59
CA THR A 432 1.18 13.54 10.57
C THR A 432 0.42 12.44 11.29
N ILE A 433 0.94 11.23 11.28
CA ILE A 433 0.28 10.09 11.91
C ILE A 433 0.47 10.16 13.43
N LEU A 434 -0.64 10.04 14.16
CA LEU A 434 -0.67 10.11 15.62
C LEU A 434 -0.84 8.72 16.24
N TYR A 435 -1.75 7.92 15.70
CA TYR A 435 -1.98 6.54 16.10
C TYR A 435 -2.29 5.67 14.89
N THR A 436 -1.90 4.41 14.97
CA THR A 436 -2.34 3.36 14.04
C THR A 436 -2.77 2.14 14.81
N PHE A 437 -3.97 1.64 14.51
CA PHE A 437 -4.52 0.41 15.04
C PHE A 437 -4.66 -0.61 13.92
N VAL A 438 -4.27 -1.85 14.20
CA VAL A 438 -4.45 -2.99 13.29
C VAL A 438 -5.19 -4.09 14.04
N ASP A 439 -6.32 -4.54 13.49
CA ASP A 439 -7.23 -5.48 14.15
C ASP A 439 -7.54 -5.05 15.61
N GLY A 440 -7.76 -3.75 15.81
CA GLY A 440 -8.11 -3.14 17.10
C GLY A 440 -6.98 -3.04 18.12
N ARG A 441 -5.75 -3.38 17.74
CA ARG A 441 -4.57 -3.23 18.59
C ARG A 441 -3.78 -1.99 18.18
N GLU A 442 -3.40 -1.16 19.17
CA GLU A 442 -2.47 -0.07 18.96
C GLU A 442 -1.11 -0.66 18.55
N VAL A 443 -0.68 -0.38 17.31
CA VAL A 443 0.60 -0.83 16.76
C VAL A 443 1.59 0.32 16.57
N TYR A 444 1.09 1.55 16.61
CA TYR A 444 1.90 2.76 16.58
C TYR A 444 1.20 3.89 17.34
N LYS A 445 1.99 4.59 18.14
CA LYS A 445 1.66 5.90 18.73
C LYS A 445 2.83 6.84 18.48
N ASN A 446 2.55 8.03 17.96
CA ASN A 446 3.57 9.06 17.76
C ASN A 446 4.12 9.48 19.14
N PRO A 447 5.45 9.37 19.38
CA PRO A 447 6.05 9.68 20.67
C PRO A 447 5.95 11.18 21.03
N GLU A 448 5.77 12.06 20.06
CA GLU A 448 5.60 13.51 20.27
C GLU A 448 4.15 13.89 20.61
N PHE A 449 3.20 12.99 20.38
CA PHE A 449 1.78 13.21 20.67
C PHE A 449 1.49 12.82 22.13
N ARG A 450 1.13 13.82 22.95
CA ARG A 450 0.87 13.69 24.38
C ARG A 450 -0.61 13.73 24.72
#